data_f97484833cc8a3756309be225bf36336
#
_entry.id   f97484833cc8a3756309be225bf36336
#
_cell.length_a   1.000
_cell.length_b   1.000
_cell.length_c   1.000
_cell.angle_alpha   90.00
_cell.angle_beta   90.00
_cell.angle_gamma   90.00
#
_symmetry.space_group_name_H-M   'P 1'
#
loop_
_entity.id
_entity.type
_entity.pdbx_description
1 polymer ?
#
loop_
_entity_poly.entity_id
_entity_poly.type
_entity_poly.pdbx_seq_one_letter_code
_entity_poly.pdbx_strand_id
1 'polypeptide(L)'
;MNTHVMNTYQRLPVTFSHGEGVWLFDTDGKRYLDALCGISVTNLGHTHPAVSAAIKTQADLLLHTSNLYHITPQQQLAHKLCSIAAMDKVFFSNSGAEANEAAIKLARLHASHKGNSHPIIITMTGSFHGRTLATITATASQKMKTGFGPLPAGFIYGEYNNINSAKQL
;
A
#
# COMPACT_ATOMS: atom_id res chain seq x y z
N MET A 1 15.99 25.41 -5.92
CA MET A 1 15.52 25.55 -4.52
C MET A 1 16.24 24.52 -3.67
N ASN A 2 16.89 24.94 -2.57
CA ASN A 2 17.34 23.98 -1.57
C ASN A 2 16.10 23.36 -0.91
N THR A 3 15.92 22.06 -1.05
CA THR A 3 14.81 21.33 -0.43
C THR A 3 15.32 20.60 0.80
N HIS A 4 14.57 20.67 1.93
CA HIS A 4 14.84 19.88 3.13
C HIS A 4 14.28 18.44 3.04
N VAL A 5 13.60 18.12 1.94
CA VAL A 5 13.08 16.76 1.67
C VAL A 5 14.19 15.92 1.05
N MET A 6 14.45 14.73 1.62
CA MET A 6 15.44 13.78 1.10
C MET A 6 15.21 13.48 -0.38
N ASN A 7 16.28 13.41 -1.16
CA ASN A 7 16.22 13.12 -2.59
C ASN A 7 16.08 11.60 -2.86
N THR A 8 14.98 11.02 -2.41
CA THR A 8 14.66 9.60 -2.57
C THR A 8 13.83 9.29 -3.82
N TYR A 9 13.32 10.33 -4.48
CA TYR A 9 12.52 10.22 -5.72
C TYR A 9 12.99 11.24 -6.75
N GLN A 10 12.94 10.85 -8.00
CA GLN A 10 13.11 11.76 -9.13
C GLN A 10 11.78 12.48 -9.38
N ARG A 11 11.65 13.70 -8.86
CA ARG A 11 10.42 14.50 -9.01
C ARG A 11 10.39 15.20 -10.35
N LEU A 12 9.19 15.26 -10.95
CA LEU A 12 8.93 16.11 -12.10
C LEU A 12 8.95 17.59 -11.68
N PRO A 13 9.36 18.52 -12.55
CA PRO A 13 9.46 19.94 -12.25
C PRO A 13 8.09 20.63 -12.34
N VAL A 14 7.11 20.10 -11.63
CA VAL A 14 5.75 20.68 -11.54
C VAL A 14 5.30 20.69 -10.09
N THR A 15 4.63 21.77 -9.68
CA THR A 15 4.02 21.89 -8.36
C THR A 15 2.53 22.14 -8.53
N PHE A 16 1.71 21.22 -8.04
CA PHE A 16 0.26 21.34 -8.07
C PHE A 16 -0.25 22.15 -6.87
N SER A 17 -1.20 23.04 -7.12
CA SER A 17 -1.85 23.87 -6.11
C SER A 17 -3.19 23.30 -5.65
N HIS A 18 -3.97 22.74 -6.56
CA HIS A 18 -5.29 22.15 -6.28
C HIS A 18 -5.68 21.12 -7.33
N GLY A 19 -6.77 20.41 -7.08
CA GLY A 19 -7.36 19.45 -8.00
C GLY A 19 -8.89 19.48 -7.93
N GLU A 20 -9.55 19.18 -9.06
CA GLU A 20 -10.99 19.11 -9.18
C GLU A 20 -11.36 17.96 -10.14
N GLY A 21 -12.12 16.99 -9.66
CA GLY A 21 -12.49 15.80 -10.44
C GLY A 21 -11.23 15.09 -10.98
N VAL A 22 -11.09 15.00 -12.28
CA VAL A 22 -9.93 14.37 -12.96
C VAL A 22 -8.80 15.34 -13.28
N TRP A 23 -8.89 16.58 -12.84
CA TRP A 23 -7.95 17.64 -13.19
C TRP A 23 -7.08 18.07 -12.03
N LEU A 24 -5.79 18.29 -12.32
CA LEU A 24 -4.84 18.96 -11.46
C LEU A 24 -4.48 20.32 -12.05
N PHE A 25 -4.22 21.30 -11.19
CA PHE A 25 -3.80 22.64 -11.58
C PHE A 25 -2.47 22.97 -10.88
N ASP A 26 -1.49 23.44 -11.64
CA ASP A 26 -0.23 23.87 -11.07
C ASP A 26 -0.31 25.29 -10.46
N THR A 27 0.80 25.74 -9.92
CA THR A 27 0.90 27.09 -9.32
C THR A 27 0.73 28.22 -10.32
N ASP A 28 0.91 27.96 -11.61
CA ASP A 28 0.75 28.92 -12.69
C ASP A 28 -0.66 28.85 -13.34
N GLY A 29 -1.54 27.99 -12.79
CA GLY A 29 -2.91 27.81 -13.25
C GLY A 29 -3.05 26.90 -14.48
N LYS A 30 -1.99 26.26 -14.92
CA LYS A 30 -2.05 25.30 -16.02
C LYS A 30 -2.72 24.00 -15.58
N ARG A 31 -3.63 23.50 -16.42
CA ARG A 31 -4.43 22.32 -16.17
C ARG A 31 -3.79 21.05 -16.75
N TYR A 32 -3.83 19.96 -15.96
CA TYR A 32 -3.33 18.62 -16.32
C TYR A 32 -4.41 17.57 -16.06
N LEU A 33 -4.59 16.63 -17.00
CA LEU A 33 -5.37 15.43 -16.74
C LEU A 33 -4.60 14.50 -15.82
N ASP A 34 -5.17 14.16 -14.66
CA ASP A 34 -4.56 13.22 -13.72
C ASP A 34 -4.96 11.78 -14.04
N ALA A 35 -4.19 11.13 -14.90
CA ALA A 35 -4.34 9.71 -15.20
C ALA A 35 -3.58 8.80 -14.20
N LEU A 36 -2.90 9.37 -13.20
CA LEU A 36 -2.16 8.64 -12.17
C LEU A 36 -2.96 8.48 -10.87
N CYS A 37 -3.85 9.42 -10.57
CA CYS A 37 -4.71 9.44 -9.37
C CYS A 37 -3.91 9.29 -8.06
N GLY A 38 -2.70 9.87 -7.96
CA GLY A 38 -1.82 9.68 -6.80
C GLY A 38 -1.41 8.21 -6.56
N ILE A 39 -1.24 7.44 -7.63
CA ILE A 39 -1.06 5.96 -7.62
C ILE A 39 -2.28 5.29 -6.98
N SER A 40 -3.45 5.50 -7.61
CA SER A 40 -4.75 4.92 -7.24
C SER A 40 -5.28 5.34 -5.85
N VAL A 41 -4.90 6.50 -5.34
CA VAL A 41 -5.41 7.03 -4.06
C VAL A 41 -6.70 7.84 -4.28
N THR A 42 -6.76 8.67 -5.32
CA THR A 42 -7.89 9.57 -5.60
C THR A 42 -8.80 9.04 -6.70
N ASN A 43 -9.20 7.76 -6.60
CA ASN A 43 -10.00 7.06 -7.63
C ASN A 43 -11.37 7.69 -7.91
N LEU A 44 -11.94 8.42 -6.95
CA LEU A 44 -13.19 9.17 -7.12
C LEU A 44 -12.98 10.59 -7.66
N GLY A 45 -11.73 10.95 -7.98
CA GLY A 45 -11.33 12.28 -8.38
C GLY A 45 -10.94 13.16 -7.19
N HIS A 46 -10.28 14.27 -7.51
CA HIS A 46 -9.87 15.27 -6.54
C HIS A 46 -11.09 16.01 -5.96
N THR A 47 -11.04 16.30 -4.67
CA THR A 47 -12.08 17.05 -3.93
C THR A 47 -13.50 16.51 -4.10
N HIS A 48 -13.66 15.18 -4.22
CA HIS A 48 -15.00 14.57 -4.33
C HIS A 48 -15.90 15.03 -3.18
N PRO A 49 -17.09 15.64 -3.47
CA PRO A 49 -17.88 16.33 -2.46
C PRO A 49 -18.25 15.47 -1.25
N ALA A 50 -18.70 14.23 -1.48
CA ALA A 50 -19.10 13.33 -0.39
C ALA A 50 -17.91 12.93 0.50
N VAL A 51 -16.73 12.69 -0.10
CA VAL A 51 -15.50 12.35 0.66
C VAL A 51 -15.03 13.53 1.46
N SER A 52 -14.96 14.73 0.85
CA SER A 52 -14.56 15.96 1.52
C SER A 52 -15.50 16.33 2.66
N ALA A 53 -16.81 16.17 2.49
CA ALA A 53 -17.81 16.41 3.53
C ALA A 53 -17.66 15.41 4.70
N ALA A 54 -17.48 14.11 4.40
CA ALA A 54 -17.29 13.09 5.43
C ALA A 54 -16.04 13.34 6.27
N ILE A 55 -14.91 13.71 5.63
CA ILE A 55 -13.65 14.06 6.33
C ILE A 55 -13.86 15.27 7.25
N LYS A 56 -14.47 16.35 6.74
CA LYS A 56 -14.73 17.55 7.54
C LYS A 56 -15.59 17.25 8.75
N THR A 57 -16.72 16.55 8.55
CA THR A 57 -17.63 16.16 9.64
C THR A 57 -16.92 15.32 10.69
N GLN A 58 -16.16 14.30 10.27
CA GLN A 58 -15.46 13.42 11.21
C GLN A 58 -14.33 14.15 11.95
N ALA A 59 -13.62 15.06 11.26
CA ALA A 59 -12.55 15.84 11.89
C ALA A 59 -13.08 16.74 13.02
N ASP A 60 -14.29 17.28 12.87
CA ASP A 60 -14.93 18.10 13.90
C ASP A 60 -15.46 17.27 15.10
N LEU A 61 -15.59 15.94 14.95
CA LEU A 61 -16.06 15.05 16.00
C LEU A 61 -14.91 14.37 16.75
N LEU A 62 -14.06 13.65 16.04
CA LEU A 62 -13.02 12.82 16.66
C LEU A 62 -12.01 12.36 15.63
N LEU A 63 -10.73 12.69 15.85
CA LEU A 63 -9.64 12.35 14.93
C LEU A 63 -9.02 10.98 15.20
N HIS A 64 -8.77 10.65 16.49
CA HIS A 64 -8.03 9.44 16.85
C HIS A 64 -8.28 9.03 18.31
N THR A 65 -8.35 7.71 18.56
CA THR A 65 -8.50 7.14 19.92
C THR A 65 -7.54 6.01 20.25
N SER A 66 -6.67 5.57 19.33
CA SER A 66 -5.87 4.35 19.44
C SER A 66 -6.70 3.04 19.29
N ASN A 67 -6.01 1.96 18.90
CA ASN A 67 -6.58 0.61 18.82
C ASN A 67 -6.95 -0.02 20.17
N LEU A 68 -6.73 0.70 21.26
CA LEU A 68 -7.19 0.29 22.61
C LEU A 68 -8.71 0.40 22.76
N TYR A 69 -9.37 1.13 21.89
CA TYR A 69 -10.80 1.38 21.94
C TYR A 69 -11.50 0.93 20.66
N HIS A 70 -12.80 0.67 20.77
CA HIS A 70 -13.63 0.42 19.59
C HIS A 70 -13.85 1.70 18.79
N ILE A 71 -13.68 1.61 17.47
CA ILE A 71 -13.84 2.72 16.53
C ILE A 71 -15.02 2.40 15.62
N THR A 72 -16.14 3.10 15.81
CA THR A 72 -17.38 2.81 15.07
C THR A 72 -17.24 2.88 13.54
N PRO A 73 -16.62 3.92 12.93
CA PRO A 73 -16.42 3.96 11.47
C PRO A 73 -15.55 2.81 10.98
N GLN A 74 -14.54 2.38 11.74
CA GLN A 74 -13.68 1.26 11.38
C GLN A 74 -14.47 -0.06 11.34
N GLN A 75 -15.34 -0.31 12.33
CA GLN A 75 -16.16 -1.52 12.36
C GLN A 75 -17.19 -1.55 11.23
N GLN A 76 -17.81 -0.41 10.93
CA GLN A 76 -18.75 -0.28 9.80
C GLN A 76 -18.05 -0.58 8.47
N LEU A 77 -16.84 -0.03 8.25
CA LEU A 77 -16.06 -0.31 7.06
C LEU A 77 -15.62 -1.79 7.01
N ALA A 78 -15.17 -2.37 8.13
CA ALA A 78 -14.79 -3.79 8.20
C ALA A 78 -15.97 -4.69 7.82
N HIS A 79 -17.15 -4.44 8.35
CA HIS A 79 -18.36 -5.19 7.98
C HIS A 79 -18.65 -5.11 6.48
N LYS A 80 -18.59 -3.92 5.90
CA LYS A 80 -18.82 -3.73 4.47
C LYS A 80 -17.78 -4.46 3.62
N LEU A 81 -16.50 -4.38 3.97
CA LEU A 81 -15.41 -5.04 3.26
C LEU A 81 -15.52 -6.57 3.35
N CYS A 82 -15.78 -7.12 4.53
CA CYS A 82 -16.00 -8.56 4.70
C CYS A 82 -17.17 -9.06 3.85
N SER A 83 -18.28 -8.33 3.81
CA SER A 83 -19.44 -8.68 3.00
C SER A 83 -19.14 -8.70 1.49
N ILE A 84 -18.36 -7.71 0.99
CA ILE A 84 -18.02 -7.62 -0.44
C ILE A 84 -16.97 -8.66 -0.83
N ALA A 85 -15.99 -8.92 0.03
CA ALA A 85 -14.87 -9.80 -0.26
C ALA A 85 -15.15 -11.29 0.09
N ALA A 86 -16.30 -11.60 0.68
CA ALA A 86 -16.61 -12.92 1.25
C ALA A 86 -15.52 -13.42 2.22
N MET A 87 -15.04 -12.52 3.10
CA MET A 87 -14.01 -12.76 4.11
C MET A 87 -14.56 -12.52 5.51
N ASP A 88 -13.95 -13.14 6.54
CA ASP A 88 -14.43 -13.04 7.92
C ASP A 88 -13.89 -11.84 8.68
N LYS A 89 -12.69 -11.38 8.34
CA LYS A 89 -11.94 -10.36 9.10
C LYS A 89 -11.17 -9.43 8.18
N VAL A 90 -10.98 -8.20 8.67
CA VAL A 90 -10.15 -7.16 8.03
C VAL A 90 -9.07 -6.70 9.00
N PHE A 91 -7.87 -6.54 8.51
CA PHE A 91 -6.79 -5.84 9.18
C PHE A 91 -6.57 -4.49 8.51
N PHE A 92 -6.65 -3.41 9.27
CA PHE A 92 -6.38 -2.05 8.79
C PHE A 92 -4.94 -1.65 9.06
N SER A 93 -4.31 -1.01 8.08
CA SER A 93 -2.95 -0.51 8.15
C SER A 93 -2.83 0.84 7.44
N ASN A 94 -1.70 1.54 7.62
CA ASN A 94 -1.50 2.87 7.07
C ASN A 94 -0.99 2.86 5.62
N SER A 95 -0.51 1.72 5.14
CA SER A 95 0.08 1.60 3.80
C SER A 95 -0.01 0.19 3.25
N GLY A 96 0.14 0.04 1.92
CA GLY A 96 0.28 -1.25 1.28
C GLY A 96 1.51 -2.04 1.74
N ALA A 97 2.60 -1.35 2.11
CA ALA A 97 3.78 -2.01 2.69
C ALA A 97 3.44 -2.66 4.03
N GLU A 98 2.73 -1.97 4.92
CA GLU A 98 2.28 -2.54 6.21
C GLU A 98 1.27 -3.68 6.01
N ALA A 99 0.38 -3.58 5.04
CA ALA A 99 -0.54 -4.66 4.69
C ALA A 99 0.23 -5.91 4.22
N ASN A 100 1.24 -5.75 3.38
CA ASN A 100 2.11 -6.84 2.95
C ASN A 100 2.96 -7.40 4.09
N GLU A 101 3.48 -6.58 5.00
CA GLU A 101 4.15 -7.05 6.23
C GLU A 101 3.22 -7.91 7.08
N ALA A 102 1.97 -7.50 7.26
CA ALA A 102 0.98 -8.28 7.99
C ALA A 102 0.70 -9.62 7.29
N ALA A 103 0.54 -9.63 5.96
CA ALA A 103 0.33 -10.84 5.17
C ALA A 103 1.52 -11.82 5.28
N ILE A 104 2.76 -11.32 5.17
CA ILE A 104 3.99 -12.10 5.34
C ILE A 104 4.05 -12.72 6.74
N LYS A 105 3.79 -11.93 7.78
CA LYS A 105 3.77 -12.41 9.17
C LYS A 105 2.69 -13.46 9.39
N LEU A 106 1.49 -13.24 8.85
CA LEU A 106 0.37 -14.16 8.99
C LEU A 106 0.66 -15.50 8.30
N ALA A 107 1.23 -15.46 7.08
CA ALA A 107 1.64 -16.66 6.36
C ALA A 107 2.70 -17.46 7.14
N ARG A 108 3.70 -16.79 7.69
CA ARG A 108 4.73 -17.42 8.52
C ARG A 108 4.18 -18.00 9.80
N LEU A 109 3.29 -17.28 10.50
CA LEU A 109 2.63 -17.76 11.71
C LEU A 109 1.79 -19.01 11.44
N HIS A 110 1.00 -18.99 10.34
CA HIS A 110 0.21 -20.13 9.92
C HIS A 110 1.09 -21.37 9.62
N ALA A 111 2.19 -21.19 8.91
CA ALA A 111 3.14 -22.26 8.63
C ALA A 111 3.77 -22.83 9.92
N SER A 112 4.16 -21.97 10.85
CA SER A 112 4.69 -22.36 12.17
C SER A 112 3.68 -23.19 12.97
N HIS A 113 2.41 -22.82 12.98
CA HIS A 113 1.35 -23.62 13.63
C HIS A 113 1.15 -24.99 12.99
N LYS A 114 1.56 -25.16 11.71
CA LYS A 114 1.59 -26.45 11.01
C LYS A 114 2.93 -27.19 11.13
N GLY A 115 3.82 -26.74 12.00
CA GLY A 115 5.12 -27.39 12.24
C GLY A 115 6.20 -27.04 11.20
N ASN A 116 5.93 -26.11 10.26
CA ASN A 116 6.94 -25.66 9.30
C ASN A 116 7.72 -24.48 9.87
N SER A 117 8.96 -24.71 10.27
CA SER A 117 9.87 -23.69 10.84
C SER A 117 10.60 -22.86 9.78
N HIS A 118 10.59 -23.27 8.52
CA HIS A 118 11.28 -22.61 7.43
C HIS A 118 10.35 -22.32 6.23
N PRO A 119 9.28 -21.52 6.44
CA PRO A 119 8.32 -21.26 5.38
C PRO A 119 8.93 -20.41 4.26
N ILE A 120 8.56 -20.75 3.04
CA ILE A 120 8.96 -20.02 1.85
C ILE A 120 7.74 -19.27 1.30
N ILE A 121 7.94 -18.00 0.93
CA ILE A 121 6.97 -17.16 0.26
C ILE A 121 7.40 -16.96 -1.18
N ILE A 122 6.54 -17.37 -2.11
CA ILE A 122 6.77 -17.16 -3.54
C ILE A 122 6.21 -15.79 -3.92
N THR A 123 7.01 -14.98 -4.59
CA THR A 123 6.59 -13.72 -5.20
C THR A 123 6.95 -13.70 -6.68
N MET A 124 6.35 -12.82 -7.45
CA MET A 124 6.53 -12.81 -8.90
C MET A 124 7.59 -11.81 -9.34
N THR A 125 8.36 -12.16 -10.37
CA THR A 125 9.27 -11.22 -11.04
C THR A 125 8.49 -10.00 -11.55
N GLY A 126 9.12 -8.82 -11.47
CA GLY A 126 8.49 -7.56 -11.86
C GLY A 126 7.47 -7.01 -10.86
N SER A 127 7.19 -7.71 -9.75
CA SER A 127 6.25 -7.26 -8.73
C SER A 127 6.84 -6.17 -7.82
N PHE A 128 5.94 -5.43 -7.17
CA PHE A 128 6.27 -4.45 -6.13
C PHE A 128 5.44 -4.72 -4.88
N HIS A 129 6.10 -4.86 -3.71
CA HIS A 129 5.43 -5.16 -2.45
C HIS A 129 5.63 -4.10 -1.37
N GLY A 130 6.54 -3.14 -1.56
CA GLY A 130 6.84 -2.08 -0.59
C GLY A 130 8.32 -1.80 -0.42
N ARG A 131 8.65 -0.98 0.58
CA ARG A 131 10.03 -0.49 0.82
C ARG A 131 10.56 -0.82 2.22
N THR A 132 9.81 -1.56 3.05
CA THR A 132 10.33 -2.15 4.31
C THR A 132 11.24 -3.35 3.99
N LEU A 133 12.04 -3.81 4.94
CA LEU A 133 13.02 -4.89 4.68
C LEU A 133 12.36 -6.17 4.18
N ALA A 134 11.23 -6.61 4.74
CA ALA A 134 10.56 -7.81 4.23
C ALA A 134 9.83 -7.56 2.90
N THR A 135 9.17 -6.43 2.73
CA THR A 135 8.47 -6.12 1.47
C THR A 135 9.42 -5.80 0.33
N ILE A 136 10.59 -5.21 0.60
CA ILE A 136 11.60 -5.01 -0.44
C ILE A 136 12.25 -6.34 -0.84
N THR A 137 12.35 -7.29 0.11
CA THR A 137 12.77 -8.66 -0.20
C THR A 137 11.75 -9.34 -1.09
N ALA A 138 10.47 -9.23 -0.78
CA ALA A 138 9.38 -9.75 -1.62
C ALA A 138 9.34 -9.11 -3.01
N THR A 139 9.78 -7.86 -3.16
CA THR A 139 9.89 -7.16 -4.45
C THR A 139 11.04 -7.77 -5.26
N ALA A 140 10.79 -8.28 -6.46
CA ALA A 140 11.76 -9.04 -7.26
C ALA A 140 12.78 -8.17 -8.04
N SER A 141 13.05 -6.95 -7.59
CA SER A 141 13.97 -6.00 -8.24
C SER A 141 15.29 -5.91 -7.48
N GLN A 142 16.37 -6.39 -8.07
CA GLN A 142 17.71 -6.30 -7.46
C GLN A 142 18.14 -4.85 -7.24
N LYS A 143 17.81 -3.94 -8.17
CA LYS A 143 18.12 -2.51 -8.06
C LYS A 143 17.56 -1.90 -6.76
N MET A 144 16.38 -2.34 -6.32
CA MET A 144 15.73 -1.83 -5.09
C MET A 144 16.34 -2.41 -3.82
N LYS A 145 17.06 -3.54 -3.91
CA LYS A 145 17.65 -4.28 -2.77
C LYS A 145 19.10 -3.88 -2.48
N THR A 146 19.80 -3.34 -3.48
CA THR A 146 21.22 -3.02 -3.38
C THR A 146 21.49 -2.07 -2.23
N GLY A 147 22.41 -2.46 -1.34
CA GLY A 147 22.84 -1.67 -0.18
C GLY A 147 22.00 -1.87 1.09
N PHE A 148 20.91 -2.65 1.05
CA PHE A 148 20.00 -2.85 2.19
C PHE A 148 20.11 -4.23 2.87
N GLY A 149 21.13 -5.02 2.52
CA GLY A 149 21.36 -6.33 3.17
C GLY A 149 21.92 -6.26 4.59
N PRO A 150 21.79 -7.37 5.36
CA PRO A 150 21.16 -8.63 4.99
C PRO A 150 19.65 -8.57 4.95
N LEU A 151 19.04 -9.16 3.93
CA LEU A 151 17.59 -9.19 3.76
C LEU A 151 16.97 -10.43 4.43
N PRO A 152 15.70 -10.38 4.89
CA PRO A 152 15.01 -11.53 5.46
C PRO A 152 14.99 -12.74 4.51
N ALA A 153 15.35 -13.92 5.01
CA ALA A 153 15.28 -15.18 4.25
C ALA A 153 13.86 -15.68 4.03
N GLY A 154 13.69 -16.69 3.17
CA GLY A 154 12.42 -17.37 2.91
C GLY A 154 11.58 -16.73 1.80
N PHE A 155 12.22 -16.11 0.81
CA PHE A 155 11.58 -15.60 -0.40
C PHE A 155 12.21 -16.21 -1.64
N ILE A 156 11.39 -16.65 -2.58
CA ILE A 156 11.80 -17.10 -3.92
C ILE A 156 10.91 -16.42 -4.98
N TYR A 157 11.38 -16.40 -6.23
CA TYR A 157 10.76 -15.59 -7.28
C TYR A 157 10.37 -16.47 -8.46
N GLY A 158 9.07 -16.46 -8.80
CA GLY A 158 8.52 -17.09 -9.98
C GLY A 158 8.25 -16.10 -11.10
N GLU A 159 8.11 -16.59 -12.31
CA GLU A 159 7.69 -15.76 -13.44
C GLU A 159 6.18 -15.50 -13.38
N TYR A 160 5.79 -14.23 -13.55
CA TYR A 160 4.38 -13.87 -13.59
C TYR A 160 3.66 -14.56 -14.75
N ASN A 161 2.46 -15.08 -14.48
CA ASN A 161 1.62 -15.78 -15.45
C ASN A 161 2.26 -17.05 -16.07
N ASN A 162 3.23 -17.66 -15.40
CA ASN A 162 3.89 -18.89 -15.82
C ASN A 162 3.72 -19.98 -14.74
N ILE A 163 2.71 -20.84 -14.90
CA ILE A 163 2.41 -21.89 -13.93
C ILE A 163 3.55 -22.93 -13.85
N ASN A 164 4.30 -23.17 -14.93
CA ASN A 164 5.42 -24.09 -14.92
C ASN A 164 6.58 -23.56 -14.08
N SER A 165 6.85 -22.24 -14.16
CA SER A 165 7.81 -21.61 -13.26
C SER A 165 7.42 -21.81 -11.80
N ALA A 166 6.14 -21.58 -11.45
CA ALA A 166 5.66 -21.78 -10.07
C ALA A 166 5.73 -23.23 -9.59
N LYS A 167 5.61 -24.24 -10.49
CA LYS A 167 5.71 -25.66 -10.14
C LYS A 167 7.15 -26.15 -9.95
N GLN A 168 8.13 -25.43 -10.47
CA GLN A 168 9.57 -25.76 -10.37
C GLN A 168 10.22 -25.19 -9.10
N LEU A 169 9.55 -24.29 -8.39
CA LEU A 169 9.98 -23.65 -7.15
C LEU A 169 9.60 -24.46 -5.91
#